data_19fc27ed6f3b111c49660a279fc4dda1
#
_entry.id   19fc27ed6f3b111c49660a279fc4dda1
#
_cell.length_a   1.000
_cell.length_b   1.000
_cell.length_c   1.000
_cell.angle_alpha   90.00
_cell.angle_beta   90.00
_cell.angle_gamma   90.00
#
_symmetry.space_group_name_H-M   'P 1'
#
loop_
_entity.id
_entity.type
_entity.pdbx_description
1 polymer ?
#
loop_
_entity_poly.entity_id
_entity_poly.type
_entity_poly.pdbx_seq_one_letter_code
_entity_poly.pdbx_strand_id
1 'polypeptide(L)'
;MNSTQRYLFDLNGYLHLKNVLSSKELKETQDAVERCIQIPRDQLPHGWNFSFDKSLEALTMHPVTWPILKELSDNKPRLNRGSLAVDTHTKGPMTRLHCAREGQGWQTRRYEVRNSRIFCNDIVAFFYFADVHPSDGGLVVVPGSHKSEFQRPKDLFFPNLTDPEPKLHPAIKNITPKSGDVIVLSELTTHGVLIWKPKDRDRRFLLLRYKTQYFQNHQGERYVYGQELLDKLSPETLELMAYASYQHTKEIGKHDVIHFS
;
A
#
# COMPACT_ATOMS: atom_id res chain seq x y z
N MET A 1 -1.65 13.08 11.11
CA MET A 1 -1.68 13.94 9.88
C MET A 1 -1.79 15.40 10.26
N ASN A 2 -1.21 16.32 9.46
CA ASN A 2 -1.54 17.75 9.55
C ASN A 2 -2.89 18.06 8.87
N SER A 3 -3.40 19.30 9.02
CA SER A 3 -4.72 19.70 8.48
C SER A 3 -4.82 19.56 6.96
N THR A 4 -3.75 19.91 6.24
CA THR A 4 -3.71 19.79 4.77
C THR A 4 -3.75 18.32 4.35
N GLN A 5 -3.02 17.44 5.02
CA GLN A 5 -3.03 16.00 4.73
C GLN A 5 -4.42 15.40 5.00
N ARG A 6 -5.10 15.76 6.10
CA ARG A 6 -6.48 15.31 6.37
C ARG A 6 -7.43 15.76 5.27
N TYR A 7 -7.39 17.03 4.92
CA TYR A 7 -8.25 17.58 3.85
C TYR A 7 -8.03 16.86 2.52
N LEU A 8 -6.77 16.69 2.11
CA LEU A 8 -6.44 16.05 0.83
C LEU A 8 -6.76 14.55 0.84
N PHE A 9 -6.56 13.86 1.95
CA PHE A 9 -6.91 12.44 2.06
C PHE A 9 -8.44 12.27 2.04
N ASP A 10 -9.18 13.11 2.78
CA ASP A 10 -10.64 13.09 2.75
C ASP A 10 -11.18 13.41 1.36
N LEU A 11 -10.59 14.37 0.66
CA LEU A 11 -11.01 14.74 -0.69
C LEU A 11 -10.75 13.63 -1.71
N ASN A 12 -9.56 13.03 -1.69
CA ASN A 12 -9.05 12.18 -2.78
C ASN A 12 -9.07 10.68 -2.46
N GLY A 13 -9.03 10.29 -1.18
CA GLY A 13 -8.84 8.91 -0.74
C GLY A 13 -7.39 8.43 -0.78
N TYR A 14 -6.45 9.33 -1.07
CA TYR A 14 -5.02 9.04 -1.03
C TYR A 14 -4.18 10.29 -0.75
N LEU A 15 -2.94 10.06 -0.32
CA LEU A 15 -1.90 11.08 -0.22
C LEU A 15 -0.71 10.69 -1.10
N HIS A 16 -0.16 11.65 -1.81
CA HIS A 16 1.15 11.56 -2.45
C HIS A 16 2.16 12.33 -1.58
N LEU A 17 2.95 11.60 -0.81
CA LEU A 17 3.99 12.13 0.05
C LEU A 17 5.30 12.15 -0.73
N LYS A 18 5.87 13.32 -0.94
CA LYS A 18 7.08 13.50 -1.74
C LYS A 18 8.33 13.45 -0.88
N ASN A 19 9.41 12.87 -1.42
CA ASN A 19 10.73 12.84 -0.80
C ASN A 19 10.68 12.29 0.63
N VAL A 20 9.98 11.18 0.85
CA VAL A 20 9.83 10.56 2.16
C VAL A 20 11.10 9.85 2.59
N LEU A 21 11.71 9.08 1.67
CA LEU A 21 12.97 8.41 1.95
C LEU A 21 14.14 9.38 1.78
N SER A 22 15.00 9.45 2.77
CA SER A 22 16.30 10.11 2.63
C SER A 22 17.15 9.42 1.56
N SER A 23 18.18 10.09 1.06
CA SER A 23 19.09 9.50 0.08
C SER A 23 19.74 8.21 0.58
N LYS A 24 20.02 8.11 1.90
CA LYS A 24 20.57 6.91 2.51
C LYS A 24 19.54 5.78 2.50
N GLU A 25 18.35 6.00 3.03
CA GLU A 25 17.28 5.00 3.08
C GLU A 25 16.90 4.51 1.68
N LEU A 26 16.81 5.44 0.71
CA LEU A 26 16.52 5.09 -0.68
C LEU A 26 17.62 4.18 -1.26
N LYS A 27 18.89 4.51 -1.02
CA LYS A 27 20.01 3.69 -1.49
C LYS A 27 20.00 2.30 -0.86
N GLU A 28 19.83 2.21 0.46
CA GLU A 28 19.80 0.96 1.19
C GLU A 28 18.65 0.05 0.73
N THR A 29 17.46 0.63 0.52
CA THR A 29 16.29 -0.11 0.02
C THR A 29 16.45 -0.53 -1.45
N GLN A 30 17.03 0.31 -2.30
CA GLN A 30 17.34 -0.06 -3.68
C GLN A 30 18.35 -1.23 -3.75
N ASP A 31 19.41 -1.19 -2.95
CA ASP A 31 20.39 -2.28 -2.87
C ASP A 31 19.75 -3.58 -2.34
N ALA A 32 18.83 -3.47 -1.38
CA ALA A 32 18.06 -4.63 -0.92
C ALA A 32 17.17 -5.20 -2.03
N VAL A 33 16.50 -4.35 -2.81
CA VAL A 33 15.68 -4.77 -3.95
C VAL A 33 16.54 -5.48 -5.00
N GLU A 34 17.73 -4.95 -5.35
CA GLU A 34 18.64 -5.59 -6.30
C GLU A 34 19.04 -7.00 -5.83
N ARG A 35 19.32 -7.19 -4.55
CA ARG A 35 19.59 -8.53 -4.00
C ARG A 35 18.36 -9.43 -4.06
N CYS A 36 17.18 -8.89 -3.73
CA CYS A 36 15.94 -9.65 -3.68
C CYS A 36 15.51 -10.19 -5.06
N ILE A 37 15.70 -9.42 -6.14
CA ILE A 37 15.32 -9.85 -7.50
C ILE A 37 16.18 -10.96 -8.07
N GLN A 38 17.37 -11.21 -7.48
CA GLN A 38 18.23 -12.33 -7.85
C GLN A 38 17.76 -13.67 -7.26
N ILE A 39 16.84 -13.62 -6.28
CA ILE A 39 16.34 -14.82 -5.62
C ILE A 39 15.14 -15.36 -6.43
N PRO A 40 15.10 -16.67 -6.73
CA PRO A 40 13.94 -17.28 -7.34
C PRO A 40 12.66 -17.01 -6.56
N ARG A 41 11.57 -16.72 -7.26
CA ARG A 41 10.29 -16.31 -6.62
C ARG A 41 9.72 -17.35 -5.65
N ASP A 42 9.95 -18.61 -5.91
CA ASP A 42 9.53 -19.73 -5.05
C ASP A 42 10.31 -19.83 -3.74
N GLN A 43 11.47 -19.16 -3.66
CA GLN A 43 12.30 -19.06 -2.44
C GLN A 43 12.01 -17.80 -1.62
N LEU A 44 11.16 -16.90 -2.11
CA LEU A 44 10.76 -15.69 -1.39
C LEU A 44 9.45 -15.90 -0.63
N PRO A 45 9.34 -15.41 0.61
CA PRO A 45 8.10 -15.47 1.38
C PRO A 45 6.99 -14.71 0.68
N HIS A 46 5.97 -15.40 0.18
CA HIS A 46 4.85 -14.76 -0.52
C HIS A 46 4.10 -13.81 0.41
N GLY A 47 3.97 -12.55 -0.02
CA GLY A 47 3.27 -11.50 0.75
C GLY A 47 4.09 -10.90 1.91
N TRP A 48 5.37 -11.28 2.05
CA TRP A 48 6.23 -10.87 3.17
C TRP A 48 7.63 -10.47 2.71
N ASN A 49 7.77 -10.00 1.48
CA ASN A 49 9.08 -9.66 0.91
C ASN A 49 9.81 -8.54 1.67
N PHE A 50 9.10 -7.72 2.45
CA PHE A 50 9.74 -6.71 3.31
C PHE A 50 10.66 -7.33 4.37
N SER A 51 10.42 -8.59 4.76
CA SER A 51 11.25 -9.30 5.75
C SER A 51 12.59 -9.76 5.19
N PHE A 52 12.79 -9.61 3.89
CA PHE A 52 14.03 -9.99 3.23
C PHE A 52 15.23 -9.18 3.73
N ASP A 53 15.01 -7.91 4.06
CA ASP A 53 16.08 -7.00 4.48
C ASP A 53 15.58 -6.02 5.54
N LYS A 54 16.43 -5.65 6.48
CA LYS A 54 16.09 -4.71 7.55
C LYS A 54 15.74 -3.32 7.03
N SER A 55 16.32 -2.88 5.92
CA SER A 55 15.96 -1.60 5.30
C SER A 55 14.53 -1.60 4.76
N LEU A 56 14.05 -2.75 4.26
CA LEU A 56 12.65 -2.91 3.83
C LEU A 56 11.72 -3.07 5.02
N GLU A 57 12.12 -3.82 6.05
CA GLU A 57 11.35 -3.97 7.29
C GLU A 57 11.10 -2.63 7.97
N ALA A 58 12.12 -1.76 8.02
CA ALA A 58 12.02 -0.43 8.63
C ALA A 58 10.92 0.45 8.01
N LEU A 59 10.56 0.21 6.75
CA LEU A 59 9.47 0.94 6.09
C LEU A 59 8.09 0.62 6.65
N THR A 60 7.92 -0.49 7.37
CA THR A 60 6.64 -0.90 7.96
C THR A 60 6.11 0.10 8.97
N MET A 61 7.02 0.80 9.67
CA MET A 61 6.70 1.86 10.64
C MET A 61 7.53 3.12 10.39
N HIS A 62 7.77 3.45 9.13
CA HIS A 62 8.60 4.62 8.76
C HIS A 62 8.06 5.92 9.38
N PRO A 63 8.90 6.77 9.99
CA PRO A 63 8.47 7.92 10.79
C PRO A 63 7.50 8.88 10.11
N VAL A 64 7.63 9.07 8.79
CA VAL A 64 6.73 9.97 8.03
C VAL A 64 5.36 9.35 7.79
N THR A 65 5.28 8.04 7.52
CA THR A 65 4.00 7.36 7.23
C THR A 65 3.31 6.84 8.47
N TRP A 66 4.06 6.51 9.52
CA TRP A 66 3.54 5.88 10.73
C TRP A 66 2.46 6.71 11.44
N PRO A 67 2.61 8.03 11.67
CA PRO A 67 1.54 8.85 12.25
C PRO A 67 0.27 8.88 11.41
N ILE A 68 0.40 8.78 10.07
CA ILE A 68 -0.73 8.74 9.15
C ILE A 68 -1.48 7.41 9.31
N LEU A 69 -0.74 6.29 9.28
CA LEU A 69 -1.29 4.94 9.42
C LEU A 69 -1.99 4.76 10.78
N LYS A 70 -1.37 5.25 11.86
CA LYS A 70 -1.99 5.23 13.20
C LYS A 70 -3.29 6.01 13.22
N GLU A 71 -3.31 7.24 12.72
CA GLU A 71 -4.52 8.07 12.71
C GLU A 71 -5.65 7.41 11.93
N LEU A 72 -5.37 6.91 10.72
CA LEU A 72 -6.38 6.27 9.86
C LEU A 72 -6.94 4.97 10.47
N SER A 73 -6.18 4.27 11.29
CA SER A 73 -6.57 3.00 11.92
C SER A 73 -6.99 3.12 13.39
N ASP A 74 -7.30 4.33 13.86
CA ASP A 74 -7.64 4.60 15.28
C ASP A 74 -6.56 4.12 16.26
N ASN A 75 -5.29 4.36 15.94
CA ASN A 75 -4.09 3.93 16.68
C ASN A 75 -3.94 2.40 16.83
N LYS A 76 -4.66 1.63 16.04
CA LYS A 76 -4.69 0.16 16.12
C LYS A 76 -4.37 -0.49 14.77
N PRO A 77 -3.27 -0.09 14.08
CA PRO A 77 -2.89 -0.68 12.82
C PRO A 77 -2.41 -2.12 13.02
N ARG A 78 -2.61 -2.93 11.99
CA ARG A 78 -2.00 -4.24 11.83
C ARG A 78 -1.44 -4.35 10.42
N LEU A 79 -0.17 -4.72 10.29
CA LEU A 79 0.41 -5.08 9.01
C LEU A 79 -0.14 -6.43 8.56
N ASN A 80 -0.94 -6.39 7.50
CA ASN A 80 -1.60 -7.59 6.98
C ASN A 80 -0.73 -8.34 5.98
N ARG A 81 0.08 -7.65 5.21
CA ARG A 81 1.09 -8.19 4.29
C ARG A 81 1.97 -7.09 3.71
N GLY A 82 3.13 -7.49 3.15
CA GLY A 82 3.98 -6.61 2.37
C GLY A 82 4.55 -7.35 1.15
N SER A 83 4.46 -6.75 -0.03
CA SER A 83 4.90 -7.34 -1.28
C SER A 83 5.78 -6.38 -2.05
N LEU A 84 6.97 -6.85 -2.41
CA LEU A 84 7.85 -6.15 -3.35
C LEU A 84 7.32 -6.41 -4.77
N ALA A 85 7.14 -5.33 -5.53
CA ALA A 85 6.77 -5.39 -6.93
C ALA A 85 7.91 -4.86 -7.81
N VAL A 86 8.20 -5.62 -8.86
CA VAL A 86 9.13 -5.25 -9.94
C VAL A 86 8.41 -5.53 -11.25
N ASP A 87 7.96 -4.45 -11.90
CA ASP A 87 7.27 -4.54 -13.17
C ASP A 87 8.22 -4.15 -14.30
N THR A 88 8.45 -5.10 -15.19
CA THR A 88 9.27 -4.92 -16.40
C THR A 88 8.40 -4.60 -17.61
N HIS A 89 9.01 -4.18 -18.71
CA HIS A 89 8.29 -3.87 -19.95
C HIS A 89 7.32 -4.99 -20.35
N THR A 90 6.03 -4.66 -20.49
CA THR A 90 4.92 -5.52 -20.85
C THR A 90 4.68 -6.77 -19.97
N LYS A 91 5.48 -7.00 -18.95
CA LYS A 91 5.36 -8.15 -18.04
C LYS A 91 4.78 -7.82 -16.67
N GLY A 92 4.48 -6.56 -16.41
CA GLY A 92 3.81 -6.14 -15.19
C GLY A 92 2.30 -6.49 -15.23
N PRO A 93 1.66 -6.66 -14.07
CA PRO A 93 0.23 -6.89 -14.04
C PRO A 93 -0.49 -5.64 -14.55
N MET A 94 -1.38 -5.83 -15.50
CA MET A 94 -2.47 -4.89 -15.70
C MET A 94 -3.62 -5.33 -14.82
N THR A 95 -3.96 -4.51 -13.83
CA THR A 95 -5.12 -4.79 -12.99
C THR A 95 -6.27 -3.88 -13.37
N ARG A 96 -7.45 -4.48 -13.54
CA ARG A 96 -8.69 -3.73 -13.71
C ARG A 96 -8.88 -2.79 -12.53
N LEU A 97 -9.58 -1.69 -12.78
CA LEU A 97 -10.07 -0.84 -11.71
C LEU A 97 -10.90 -1.66 -10.73
N HIS A 98 -10.57 -1.57 -9.46
CA HIS A 98 -11.23 -2.27 -8.37
C HIS A 98 -11.16 -1.44 -7.09
N CYS A 99 -11.92 -1.82 -6.10
CA CYS A 99 -11.79 -1.29 -4.74
C CYS A 99 -12.14 -2.38 -3.72
N ALA A 100 -11.82 -2.15 -2.45
CA ALA A 100 -12.00 -3.15 -1.40
C ALA A 100 -13.46 -3.49 -1.09
N ARG A 101 -14.44 -2.72 -1.57
CA ARG A 101 -15.87 -3.03 -1.42
C ARG A 101 -16.34 -4.09 -2.41
N GLU A 102 -15.69 -4.22 -3.55
CA GLU A 102 -16.14 -5.12 -4.61
C GLU A 102 -15.98 -6.59 -4.19
N GLY A 103 -17.07 -7.33 -4.22
CA GLY A 103 -17.10 -8.76 -3.91
C GLY A 103 -17.07 -9.15 -2.43
N GLN A 104 -17.07 -8.18 -1.49
CA GLN A 104 -16.95 -8.48 -0.05
C GLN A 104 -18.07 -7.89 0.82
N GLY A 105 -19.08 -7.27 0.22
CA GLY A 105 -20.14 -6.56 0.94
C GLY A 105 -19.65 -5.26 1.58
N TRP A 106 -20.51 -4.25 1.55
CA TRP A 106 -20.22 -2.90 2.03
C TRP A 106 -19.99 -2.81 3.56
N GLN A 107 -20.45 -3.80 4.31
CA GLN A 107 -20.43 -3.79 5.78
C GLN A 107 -19.04 -3.97 6.41
N THR A 108 -18.09 -4.55 5.66
CA THR A 108 -16.78 -4.93 6.20
C THR A 108 -15.70 -3.89 6.00
N ARG A 109 -15.88 -2.98 5.05
CA ARG A 109 -14.90 -1.93 4.70
C ARG A 109 -15.52 -0.57 4.96
N ARG A 110 -14.81 0.25 5.74
CA ARG A 110 -15.33 1.55 6.18
C ARG A 110 -14.34 2.67 5.92
N TYR A 111 -14.90 3.77 5.48
CA TYR A 111 -14.30 5.09 5.54
C TYR A 111 -15.31 5.98 6.29
N GLU A 112 -14.87 6.63 7.35
CA GLU A 112 -15.71 7.46 8.19
C GLU A 112 -14.94 8.69 8.67
N VAL A 113 -15.59 9.84 8.66
CA VAL A 113 -15.09 11.05 9.33
C VAL A 113 -15.94 11.34 10.54
N ARG A 114 -15.36 11.29 11.71
CA ARG A 114 -16.04 11.53 12.98
C ARG A 114 -15.15 12.33 13.92
N ASN A 115 -15.72 13.36 14.54
CA ASN A 115 -15.00 14.23 15.50
C ASN A 115 -13.66 14.74 14.93
N SER A 116 -13.66 15.20 13.68
CA SER A 116 -12.47 15.69 12.95
C SER A 116 -11.35 14.66 12.77
N ARG A 117 -11.64 13.37 12.92
CA ARG A 117 -10.73 12.26 12.65
C ARG A 117 -11.23 11.45 11.47
N ILE A 118 -10.30 10.95 10.67
CA ILE A 118 -10.58 10.02 9.59
C ILE A 118 -10.31 8.61 10.12
N PHE A 119 -11.27 7.73 9.90
CA PHE A 119 -11.12 6.29 10.13
C PHE A 119 -11.21 5.55 8.81
N CYS A 120 -10.20 4.71 8.54
CA CYS A 120 -10.14 3.85 7.37
C CYS A 120 -9.53 2.51 7.77
N ASN A 121 -10.28 1.43 7.65
CA ASN A 121 -9.84 0.12 8.13
C ASN A 121 -9.11 -0.75 7.08
N ASP A 122 -8.80 -0.19 5.92
CA ASP A 122 -8.05 -0.87 4.86
C ASP A 122 -7.20 0.14 4.08
N ILE A 123 -5.90 0.09 4.31
CA ILE A 123 -4.95 1.09 3.86
C ILE A 123 -3.78 0.39 3.17
N VAL A 124 -3.27 0.98 2.12
CA VAL A 124 -2.02 0.55 1.50
C VAL A 124 -1.04 1.71 1.41
N ALA A 125 0.23 1.45 1.71
CA ALA A 125 1.35 2.36 1.48
C ALA A 125 2.25 1.77 0.39
N PHE A 126 2.53 2.55 -0.65
CA PHE A 126 3.44 2.21 -1.74
C PHE A 126 4.71 3.04 -1.59
N PHE A 127 5.82 2.42 -1.27
CA PHE A 127 7.14 3.04 -1.22
C PHE A 127 7.84 2.84 -2.55
N TYR A 128 8.09 3.92 -3.29
CA TYR A 128 8.65 3.85 -4.64
C TYR A 128 10.17 3.93 -4.63
N PHE A 129 10.82 3.01 -5.31
CA PHE A 129 12.28 2.91 -5.45
C PHE A 129 12.79 3.29 -6.85
N ALA A 130 11.87 3.55 -7.78
CA ALA A 130 12.15 4.00 -9.13
C ALA A 130 11.13 5.07 -9.55
N ASP A 131 11.54 5.94 -10.46
CA ASP A 131 10.68 7.01 -10.98
C ASP A 131 9.58 6.44 -11.88
N VAL A 132 8.40 7.04 -11.78
CA VAL A 132 7.28 6.85 -12.70
C VAL A 132 7.01 8.19 -13.38
N HIS A 133 7.18 8.23 -14.71
CA HIS A 133 6.89 9.42 -15.48
C HIS A 133 5.49 9.37 -16.12
N PRO A 134 4.95 10.52 -16.57
CA PRO A 134 3.72 10.52 -17.35
C PRO A 134 3.82 9.56 -18.54
N SER A 135 2.74 8.81 -18.79
CA SER A 135 2.64 7.79 -19.85
C SER A 135 3.42 6.49 -19.66
N ASP A 136 4.19 6.32 -18.58
CA ASP A 136 4.88 5.06 -18.28
C ASP A 136 3.90 3.91 -17.97
N GLY A 137 2.71 4.23 -17.52
CA GLY A 137 1.78 3.25 -16.96
C GLY A 137 1.72 3.33 -15.43
N GLY A 138 1.53 2.18 -14.77
CA GLY A 138 1.52 2.09 -13.31
C GLY A 138 0.19 2.48 -12.67
N LEU A 139 0.25 2.97 -11.44
CA LEU A 139 -0.94 3.20 -10.61
C LEU A 139 -1.87 4.25 -11.19
N VAL A 140 -3.14 3.90 -11.30
CA VAL A 140 -4.23 4.83 -11.58
C VAL A 140 -5.26 4.78 -10.47
N VAL A 141 -5.90 5.92 -10.21
CA VAL A 141 -6.92 6.09 -9.18
C VAL A 141 -8.10 6.88 -9.71
N VAL A 142 -9.27 6.71 -9.10
CA VAL A 142 -10.42 7.61 -9.25
C VAL A 142 -10.53 8.41 -7.95
N PRO A 143 -10.03 9.65 -7.89
CA PRO A 143 -10.04 10.44 -6.67
C PRO A 143 -11.46 10.64 -6.13
N GLY A 144 -11.63 10.54 -4.81
CA GLY A 144 -12.92 10.70 -4.14
C GLY A 144 -13.82 9.47 -4.13
N SER A 145 -13.50 8.44 -4.92
CA SER A 145 -14.35 7.24 -5.05
C SER A 145 -14.44 6.36 -3.79
N HIS A 146 -13.56 6.56 -2.82
CA HIS A 146 -13.61 5.88 -1.51
C HIS A 146 -14.88 6.21 -0.70
N LYS A 147 -15.55 7.32 -1.02
CA LYS A 147 -16.81 7.76 -0.42
C LYS A 147 -18.04 7.30 -1.20
N SER A 148 -17.89 6.75 -2.41
CA SER A 148 -19.02 6.36 -3.24
C SER A 148 -19.72 5.13 -2.66
N GLU A 149 -21.00 5.27 -2.35
CA GLU A 149 -21.88 4.17 -1.95
C GLU A 149 -22.52 3.46 -3.16
N PHE A 150 -22.35 4.02 -4.36
CA PHE A 150 -22.87 3.44 -5.59
C PHE A 150 -21.89 2.44 -6.19
N GLN A 151 -22.46 1.38 -6.75
CA GLN A 151 -21.65 0.43 -7.52
C GLN A 151 -21.05 1.13 -8.74
N ARG A 152 -19.75 0.95 -8.94
CA ARG A 152 -19.05 1.51 -10.10
C ARG A 152 -19.63 0.94 -11.39
N PRO A 153 -20.02 1.80 -12.36
CA PRO A 153 -20.46 1.33 -13.68
C PRO A 153 -19.30 0.62 -14.39
N LYS A 154 -19.55 -0.63 -14.79
CA LYS A 154 -18.48 -1.48 -15.36
C LYS A 154 -17.86 -0.87 -16.63
N ASP A 155 -18.70 -0.34 -17.49
CA ASP A 155 -18.27 0.14 -18.81
C ASP A 155 -17.67 1.54 -18.81
N LEU A 156 -17.93 2.34 -17.74
CA LEU A 156 -17.50 3.74 -17.69
C LEU A 156 -15.99 3.91 -17.51
N PHE A 157 -15.35 2.97 -16.82
CA PHE A 157 -13.95 3.09 -16.38
C PHE A 157 -13.05 1.95 -16.88
N PHE A 158 -13.55 1.09 -17.76
CA PHE A 158 -12.73 0.01 -18.29
C PHE A 158 -11.93 0.47 -19.50
N PRO A 159 -10.60 0.61 -19.36
CA PRO A 159 -9.79 0.48 -20.55
C PRO A 159 -10.00 -0.92 -21.13
N ASN A 160 -10.06 -1.03 -22.44
CA ASN A 160 -9.92 -2.30 -23.08
C ASN A 160 -8.57 -2.90 -22.64
N LEU A 161 -8.61 -4.06 -21.95
CA LEU A 161 -7.41 -4.68 -21.37
C LEU A 161 -6.38 -5.11 -22.43
N THR A 162 -6.80 -5.21 -23.68
CA THR A 162 -5.93 -5.54 -24.82
C THR A 162 -5.36 -4.31 -25.51
N ASP A 163 -5.85 -3.10 -25.15
CA ASP A 163 -5.36 -1.87 -25.73
C ASP A 163 -4.09 -1.41 -24.99
N PRO A 164 -2.94 -1.33 -25.65
CA PRO A 164 -1.69 -0.87 -25.04
C PRO A 164 -1.76 0.62 -24.65
N GLU A 165 -2.68 1.38 -25.25
CA GLU A 165 -2.90 2.82 -24.98
C GLU A 165 -4.38 3.13 -24.69
N PRO A 166 -4.93 2.58 -23.59
CA PRO A 166 -6.34 2.74 -23.30
C PRO A 166 -6.69 4.22 -23.11
N LYS A 167 -7.75 4.67 -23.76
CA LYS A 167 -8.33 5.99 -23.52
C LYS A 167 -8.96 6.00 -22.14
N LEU A 168 -8.26 6.58 -21.17
CA LEU A 168 -8.75 6.67 -19.82
C LEU A 168 -9.90 7.68 -19.71
N HIS A 169 -10.90 7.35 -18.90
CA HIS A 169 -11.94 8.30 -18.53
C HIS A 169 -11.32 9.52 -17.80
N PRO A 170 -11.77 10.75 -18.02
CA PRO A 170 -11.20 11.96 -17.40
C PRO A 170 -11.15 11.94 -15.85
N ALA A 171 -12.03 11.17 -15.20
CA ALA A 171 -12.00 10.98 -13.75
C ALA A 171 -10.85 10.09 -13.26
N ILE A 172 -10.17 9.38 -14.15
CA ILE A 172 -9.03 8.52 -13.80
C ILE A 172 -7.76 9.37 -13.81
N LYS A 173 -7.02 9.30 -12.72
CA LYS A 173 -5.72 9.97 -12.58
C LYS A 173 -4.60 8.96 -12.54
N ASN A 174 -3.63 9.08 -13.43
CA ASN A 174 -2.37 8.34 -13.35
C ASN A 174 -1.47 9.01 -12.30
N ILE A 175 -0.93 8.21 -11.38
CA ILE A 175 -0.04 8.66 -10.32
C ILE A 175 1.40 8.45 -10.76
N THR A 176 2.19 9.52 -10.71
CA THR A 176 3.58 9.55 -11.20
C THR A 176 4.55 9.90 -10.07
N PRO A 177 4.79 8.98 -9.13
CA PRO A 177 5.74 9.20 -8.03
C PRO A 177 7.17 9.14 -8.54
N LYS A 178 8.06 9.84 -7.83
CA LYS A 178 9.50 9.69 -7.96
C LYS A 178 10.02 8.67 -6.95
N SER A 179 11.23 8.19 -7.19
CA SER A 179 11.95 7.38 -6.21
C SER A 179 12.07 8.13 -4.89
N GLY A 180 11.79 7.43 -3.78
CA GLY A 180 11.69 8.02 -2.45
C GLY A 180 10.32 8.61 -2.08
N ASP A 181 9.37 8.68 -3.02
CA ASP A 181 7.99 9.08 -2.73
C ASP A 181 7.19 7.92 -2.13
N VAL A 182 6.13 8.27 -1.40
CA VAL A 182 5.17 7.29 -0.87
C VAL A 182 3.74 7.70 -1.23
N ILE A 183 2.96 6.72 -1.68
CA ILE A 183 1.51 6.88 -1.85
C ILE A 183 0.82 6.13 -0.70
N VAL A 184 0.07 6.84 0.13
CA VAL A 184 -0.84 6.24 1.12
C VAL A 184 -2.25 6.29 0.56
N LEU A 185 -2.85 5.13 0.36
CA LEU A 185 -4.14 4.97 -0.33
C LEU A 185 -5.13 4.23 0.57
N SER A 186 -6.37 4.70 0.65
CA SER A 186 -7.50 3.88 1.10
C SER A 186 -7.81 2.82 0.03
N GLU A 187 -7.84 1.55 0.40
CA GLU A 187 -8.24 0.46 -0.51
C GLU A 187 -9.70 0.60 -1.01
N LEU A 188 -10.49 1.49 -0.39
CA LEU A 188 -11.83 1.86 -0.86
C LEU A 188 -11.79 2.79 -2.08
N THR A 189 -10.68 3.48 -2.31
CA THR A 189 -10.51 4.28 -3.53
C THR A 189 -10.42 3.34 -4.73
N THR A 190 -11.23 3.56 -5.74
CA THR A 190 -11.14 2.81 -7.00
C THR A 190 -9.77 3.05 -7.61
N HIS A 191 -9.02 1.99 -7.80
CA HIS A 191 -7.66 2.02 -8.33
C HIS A 191 -7.37 0.82 -9.22
N GLY A 192 -6.30 0.92 -9.98
CA GLY A 192 -5.84 -0.13 -10.89
C GLY A 192 -4.40 0.13 -11.34
N VAL A 193 -3.92 -0.73 -12.21
CA VAL A 193 -2.54 -0.63 -12.73
C VAL A 193 -2.58 -0.72 -14.25
N LEU A 194 -1.99 0.26 -14.92
CA LEU A 194 -1.71 0.22 -16.35
C LEU A 194 -0.43 -0.56 -16.62
N ILE A 195 -0.35 -1.17 -17.80
CA ILE A 195 0.85 -1.88 -18.26
C ILE A 195 2.06 -0.92 -18.20
N TRP A 196 3.18 -1.43 -17.69
CA TRP A 196 4.44 -0.73 -17.67
C TRP A 196 5.07 -0.71 -19.06
N LYS A 197 5.27 0.49 -19.62
CA LYS A 197 5.71 0.69 -21.01
C LYS A 197 7.23 0.86 -21.19
N PRO A 198 7.99 1.46 -20.27
CA PRO A 198 9.42 1.64 -20.45
C PRO A 198 10.17 0.34 -20.69
N LYS A 199 11.18 0.40 -21.58
CA LYS A 199 12.06 -0.75 -21.91
C LYS A 199 13.39 -0.68 -21.20
N ASP A 200 13.78 0.50 -20.79
CA ASP A 200 15.07 0.85 -20.21
C ASP A 200 15.11 0.84 -18.69
N ARG A 201 13.96 0.73 -18.05
CA ARG A 201 13.83 0.71 -16.58
C ARG A 201 12.61 -0.06 -16.12
N ASP A 202 12.67 -0.56 -14.89
CA ASP A 202 11.59 -1.25 -14.20
C ASP A 202 10.85 -0.29 -13.27
N ARG A 203 9.57 -0.58 -13.00
CA ARG A 203 8.85 0.01 -11.89
C ARG A 203 9.08 -0.83 -10.64
N ARG A 204 9.61 -0.23 -9.59
CA ARG A 204 9.98 -0.91 -8.34
C ARG A 204 9.36 -0.21 -7.15
N PHE A 205 8.63 -0.95 -6.34
CA PHE A 205 8.03 -0.42 -5.12
C PHE A 205 7.73 -1.54 -4.12
N LEU A 206 7.73 -1.18 -2.83
CA LEU A 206 7.21 -2.03 -1.77
C LEU A 206 5.78 -1.60 -1.44
N LEU A 207 4.85 -2.54 -1.46
CA LEU A 207 3.45 -2.37 -1.12
C LEU A 207 3.22 -2.97 0.26
N LEU A 208 2.84 -2.13 1.24
CA LEU A 208 2.52 -2.54 2.60
C LEU A 208 1.02 -2.32 2.86
N ARG A 209 0.31 -3.39 3.23
CA ARG A 209 -1.14 -3.35 3.51
C ARG A 209 -1.40 -3.38 5.00
N TYR A 210 -2.20 -2.40 5.45
CA TYR A 210 -2.58 -2.26 6.84
C TYR A 210 -4.08 -2.38 7.00
N LYS A 211 -4.47 -3.02 8.10
CA LYS A 211 -5.86 -3.12 8.56
C LYS A 211 -5.90 -2.77 10.05
N THR A 212 -7.09 -2.61 10.60
CA THR A 212 -7.22 -2.57 12.05
C THR A 212 -6.94 -3.97 12.65
N GLN A 213 -6.41 -4.02 13.87
CA GLN A 213 -6.00 -5.28 14.53
C GLN A 213 -7.10 -6.34 14.55
N TYR A 214 -8.34 -5.94 14.73
CA TYR A 214 -9.51 -6.83 14.84
C TYR A 214 -10.12 -7.24 13.50
N PHE A 215 -9.60 -6.72 12.40
CA PHE A 215 -10.16 -7.02 11.08
C PHE A 215 -9.58 -8.33 10.56
N GLN A 216 -10.42 -9.35 10.42
CA GLN A 216 -10.09 -10.60 9.74
C GLN A 216 -10.74 -10.68 8.37
N ASN A 217 -10.06 -11.28 7.41
CA ASN A 217 -10.70 -11.70 6.16
C ASN A 217 -11.55 -12.94 6.44
N HIS A 218 -12.80 -12.98 5.93
CA HIS A 218 -13.71 -14.12 6.06
C HIS A 218 -13.16 -15.44 5.46
N GLN A 219 -12.10 -15.39 4.68
CA GLN A 219 -11.46 -16.55 4.05
C GLN A 219 -10.30 -17.13 4.87
N GLY A 220 -10.18 -16.77 6.13
CA GLY A 220 -9.03 -17.10 6.96
C GLY A 220 -7.81 -16.26 6.62
N GLU A 221 -6.76 -16.36 7.42
CA GLU A 221 -5.49 -15.71 7.07
C GLU A 221 -4.83 -16.53 5.97
N ARG A 222 -4.78 -15.96 4.77
CA ARG A 222 -4.11 -16.60 3.61
C ARG A 222 -2.61 -16.80 3.81
N TYR A 223 -2.05 -16.15 4.82
CA TYR A 223 -0.62 -16.10 5.06
C TYR A 223 -0.34 -16.58 6.48
N VAL A 224 -0.05 -17.84 6.61
CA VAL A 224 0.52 -18.40 7.84
C VAL A 224 2.00 -18.06 7.84
N TYR A 225 2.47 -17.43 8.89
CA TYR A 225 3.87 -17.08 9.03
C TYR A 225 4.68 -18.35 9.34
N GLY A 226 5.64 -18.67 8.49
CA GLY A 226 6.64 -19.68 8.82
C GLY A 226 7.56 -19.19 9.95
N GLN A 227 8.04 -20.09 10.79
CA GLN A 227 8.94 -19.72 11.90
C GLN A 227 10.19 -19.01 11.43
N GLU A 228 10.74 -19.38 10.27
CA GLU A 228 11.90 -18.72 9.64
C GLU A 228 11.68 -17.23 9.36
N LEU A 229 10.42 -16.85 9.05
CA LEU A 229 10.05 -15.45 8.88
C LEU A 229 10.03 -14.73 10.22
N LEU A 230 9.37 -15.33 11.20
CA LEU A 230 9.19 -14.73 12.53
C LEU A 230 10.54 -14.49 13.21
N ASP A 231 11.49 -15.40 13.05
CA ASP A 231 12.84 -15.32 13.63
C ASP A 231 13.69 -14.16 13.02
N LYS A 232 13.32 -13.67 11.85
CA LYS A 232 14.02 -12.57 11.17
C LYS A 232 13.48 -11.20 11.52
N LEU A 233 12.26 -11.13 12.03
CA LEU A 233 11.57 -9.86 12.27
C LEU A 233 11.91 -9.30 13.65
N SER A 234 11.87 -7.97 13.75
CA SER A 234 11.96 -7.27 15.02
C SER A 234 10.73 -7.51 15.89
N PRO A 235 10.85 -7.41 17.22
CA PRO A 235 9.70 -7.48 18.12
C PRO A 235 8.59 -6.47 17.77
N GLU A 236 8.96 -5.28 17.31
CA GLU A 236 8.04 -4.22 16.91
C GLU A 236 7.22 -4.62 15.68
N THR A 237 7.87 -5.22 14.68
CA THR A 237 7.17 -5.73 13.49
C THR A 237 6.26 -6.90 13.83
N LEU A 238 6.71 -7.83 14.70
CA LEU A 238 5.88 -8.93 15.18
C LEU A 238 4.64 -8.41 15.92
N GLU A 239 4.81 -7.39 16.77
CA GLU A 239 3.69 -6.74 17.43
C GLU A 239 2.72 -6.10 16.42
N LEU A 240 3.25 -5.42 15.40
CA LEU A 240 2.44 -4.82 14.34
C LEU A 240 1.67 -5.85 13.51
N MET A 241 2.21 -7.04 13.33
CA MET A 241 1.56 -8.13 12.57
C MET A 241 0.48 -8.86 13.37
N ALA A 242 0.48 -8.75 14.69
CA ALA A 242 -0.40 -9.51 15.56
C ALA A 242 -1.87 -9.14 15.37
N TYR A 243 -2.72 -10.18 15.23
CA TYR A 243 -4.16 -10.04 15.31
C TYR A 243 -4.59 -9.88 16.77
N ALA A 244 -5.61 -9.05 17.00
CA ALA A 244 -6.28 -8.98 18.28
C ALA A 244 -7.79 -8.88 18.06
N SER A 245 -8.58 -9.58 18.89
CA SER A 245 -10.02 -9.38 18.88
C SER A 245 -10.37 -7.95 19.30
N TYR A 246 -11.55 -7.45 18.94
CA TYR A 246 -11.96 -6.08 19.22
C TYR A 246 -11.79 -5.69 20.70
N GLN A 247 -12.04 -6.61 21.63
CA GLN A 247 -11.92 -6.36 23.06
C GLN A 247 -10.46 -6.36 23.58
N HIS A 248 -9.53 -6.90 22.81
CA HIS A 248 -8.12 -7.05 23.19
C HIS A 248 -7.16 -6.22 22.31
N THR A 249 -7.71 -5.29 21.53
CA THR A 249 -6.87 -4.40 20.73
C THR A 249 -6.01 -3.52 21.63
N LYS A 250 -4.78 -3.27 21.19
CA LYS A 250 -3.83 -2.40 21.87
C LYS A 250 -3.30 -1.33 20.90
N GLU A 251 -2.89 -0.22 21.45
CA GLU A 251 -2.18 0.79 20.69
C GLU A 251 -0.77 0.28 20.36
N ILE A 252 -0.42 0.28 19.07
CA ILE A 252 0.90 -0.14 18.59
C ILE A 252 1.82 1.07 18.54
N GLY A 253 3.05 0.87 19.00
CA GLY A 253 4.08 1.92 18.95
C GLY A 253 3.63 3.17 19.67
N LYS A 254 3.68 3.17 20.99
CA LYS A 254 3.31 4.33 21.83
C LYS A 254 4.14 5.57 21.55
N HIS A 255 5.33 5.38 20.96
CA HIS A 255 6.25 6.47 20.65
C HIS A 255 6.18 6.82 19.16
N ASP A 256 6.37 8.10 18.84
CA ASP A 256 6.38 8.59 17.46
C ASP A 256 7.64 8.15 16.68
N VAL A 257 8.66 7.70 17.39
CA VAL A 257 9.91 7.18 16.83
C VAL A 257 10.07 5.73 17.27
N ILE A 258 10.21 4.83 16.32
CA ILE A 258 10.48 3.41 16.56
C ILE A 258 11.90 3.13 16.13
N HIS A 259 12.69 2.60 17.05
CA HIS A 259 14.05 2.15 16.77
C HIS A 259 14.00 0.64 16.52
N PHE A 260 14.34 0.25 15.30
CA PHE A 260 14.53 -1.16 14.97
C PHE A 260 15.88 -1.63 15.49
N SER A 261 15.86 -2.61 16.36
CA SER A 261 17.06 -3.28 16.88
C SER A 261 17.55 -4.39 15.95
#